data_66f9000404861fa9000b28f19f22d94b
#
_entry.id   66f9000404861fa9000b28f19f22d94b
#
_cell.length_a   1.000
_cell.length_b   1.000
_cell.length_c   1.000
_cell.angle_alpha   90.00
_cell.angle_beta   90.00
_cell.angle_gamma   90.00
#
_symmetry.space_group_name_H-M   'P 1'
#
loop_
_entity.id
_entity.type
_entity.pdbx_description
1 polymer ?
#
loop_
_entity_poly.entity_id
_entity_poly.type
_entity_poly.pdbx_seq_one_letter_code
_entity_poly.pdbx_strand_id
1 'polypeptide(L)'
;MLKIARISAVWLFTVPVLTAGCGGLLNDKVESEAAQQTAAQAIANQVFIKGGTFILGDVGRPNGSPYVTLTDFSRPTAEVSVDSYSISRYETTWGEMKVYYEALDRTLLYADDFIYKKYVKATDDPLSPNYYRKPARVPNYGEAEGYCAWLAEQTGLPFALPTEAQWEYAARSRGTNIPYATDSGTIEKDPYLRRPKEYVDPSIPPSGNTLMQSSVKFERRPVGSYPPNPIGLYDMTGNVAEWTRDWFQEDFYEHAPGNNPSGPAKPINPDKPQKTVRDWAGRGDHMAEAEPYLPEQVRI
;
A
#
# COMPACT_ATOMS: atom_id res chain seq x y z
N MET A 1 8.91 -49.94 9.33
CA MET A 1 10.31 -49.54 9.02
C MET A 1 10.43 -49.26 7.54
N LEU A 2 10.45 -47.98 7.15
CA LEU A 2 10.78 -47.59 5.76
C LEU A 2 11.82 -46.47 5.85
N LYS A 3 12.97 -46.76 5.29
CA LYS A 3 14.13 -45.83 5.23
C LYS A 3 13.90 -44.84 4.10
N ILE A 4 13.92 -43.55 4.42
CA ILE A 4 13.92 -42.48 3.43
C ILE A 4 15.38 -42.15 3.12
N ALA A 5 15.79 -42.34 1.85
CA ALA A 5 17.10 -41.95 1.35
C ALA A 5 17.14 -40.45 1.06
N ARG A 6 18.15 -39.76 1.62
CA ARG A 6 18.51 -38.38 1.26
C ARG A 6 19.23 -38.39 -0.07
N ILE A 7 18.74 -37.64 -1.04
CA ILE A 7 19.49 -37.33 -2.27
C ILE A 7 19.92 -35.87 -2.14
N SER A 8 21.24 -35.70 -1.92
CA SER A 8 21.91 -34.39 -2.02
C SER A 8 22.40 -34.25 -3.46
N ALA A 9 21.74 -33.40 -4.24
CA ALA A 9 22.23 -32.99 -5.54
C ALA A 9 23.01 -31.66 -5.39
N VAL A 10 24.34 -31.74 -5.41
CA VAL A 10 25.22 -30.57 -5.55
C VAL A 10 25.33 -30.29 -7.04
N TRP A 11 24.76 -29.19 -7.49
CA TRP A 11 24.99 -28.67 -8.84
C TRP A 11 26.20 -27.72 -8.82
N LEU A 12 27.34 -28.19 -9.31
CA LEU A 12 28.48 -27.35 -9.65
C LEU A 12 28.21 -26.68 -11.01
N PHE A 13 27.94 -25.40 -11.01
CA PHE A 13 27.94 -24.60 -12.22
C PHE A 13 29.39 -24.20 -12.55
N THR A 14 29.97 -24.82 -13.58
CA THR A 14 31.19 -24.34 -14.22
C THR A 14 30.84 -23.17 -15.14
N VAL A 15 31.38 -22.01 -14.83
CA VAL A 15 31.28 -20.80 -15.68
C VAL A 15 32.27 -20.95 -16.83
N PRO A 16 31.89 -20.91 -18.11
CA PRO A 16 32.84 -20.79 -19.21
C PRO A 16 33.34 -19.35 -19.32
N VAL A 17 34.64 -19.16 -19.22
CA VAL A 17 35.31 -17.93 -19.60
C VAL A 17 35.24 -17.80 -21.12
N LEU A 18 34.45 -16.89 -21.64
CA LEU A 18 34.46 -16.51 -23.06
C LEU A 18 35.27 -15.22 -23.24
N THR A 19 36.29 -15.35 -24.07
CA THR A 19 37.21 -14.33 -24.52
C THR A 19 36.54 -13.28 -25.41
N ALA A 20 37.04 -12.05 -25.29
CA ALA A 20 36.60 -10.83 -25.96
C ALA A 20 36.34 -10.94 -27.46
N GLY A 21 35.17 -10.44 -27.87
CA GLY A 21 34.88 -10.03 -29.24
C GLY A 21 34.25 -8.64 -29.21
N CYS A 22 34.89 -7.67 -29.82
CA CYS A 22 34.36 -6.30 -30.01
C CYS A 22 33.08 -6.30 -30.82
N GLY A 23 32.05 -5.62 -30.34
CA GLY A 23 30.91 -5.22 -31.18
C GLY A 23 29.60 -5.16 -30.46
N GLY A 24 29.16 -3.95 -30.18
CA GLY A 24 27.77 -3.66 -29.76
C GLY A 24 27.67 -3.27 -28.29
N LEU A 25 27.64 -1.99 -28.04
CA LEU A 25 27.22 -1.42 -26.77
C LEU A 25 25.73 -1.74 -26.55
N LEU A 26 25.42 -2.93 -26.04
CA LEU A 26 24.22 -3.17 -25.28
C LEU A 26 24.50 -2.54 -23.92
N ASN A 27 23.76 -1.47 -23.64
CA ASN A 27 23.77 -0.82 -22.35
C ASN A 27 23.01 -1.72 -21.36
N ASP A 28 23.56 -2.88 -21.02
CA ASP A 28 23.10 -3.70 -19.93
C ASP A 28 23.40 -2.88 -18.66
N LYS A 29 22.44 -2.07 -18.24
CA LYS A 29 22.43 -1.46 -16.92
C LYS A 29 22.55 -2.61 -15.94
N VAL A 30 23.73 -2.80 -15.36
CA VAL A 30 23.91 -3.77 -14.27
C VAL A 30 22.95 -3.34 -13.18
N GLU A 31 21.94 -4.14 -12.99
CA GLU A 31 20.91 -3.90 -11.97
C GLU A 31 21.61 -3.78 -10.61
N SER A 32 21.32 -2.70 -9.87
CA SER A 32 21.98 -2.48 -8.59
C SER A 32 21.58 -3.56 -7.59
N GLU A 33 22.50 -3.97 -6.73
CA GLU A 33 22.20 -4.91 -5.63
C GLU A 33 21.01 -4.44 -4.79
N ALA A 34 20.88 -3.13 -4.56
CA ALA A 34 19.76 -2.54 -3.86
C ALA A 34 18.42 -2.75 -4.59
N ALA A 35 18.40 -2.65 -5.93
CA ALA A 35 17.21 -2.93 -6.74
C ALA A 35 16.79 -4.39 -6.62
N GLN A 36 17.74 -5.32 -6.75
CA GLN A 36 17.50 -6.76 -6.60
C GLN A 36 16.98 -7.10 -5.20
N GLN A 37 17.55 -6.52 -4.14
CA GLN A 37 17.11 -6.73 -2.76
C GLN A 37 15.69 -6.16 -2.54
N THR A 38 15.40 -4.98 -3.09
CA THR A 38 14.06 -4.37 -2.99
C THR A 38 13.01 -5.22 -3.72
N ALA A 39 13.32 -5.71 -4.92
CA ALA A 39 12.45 -6.60 -5.68
C ALA A 39 12.20 -7.93 -4.93
N ALA A 40 13.24 -8.55 -4.38
CA ALA A 40 13.12 -9.77 -3.59
C ALA A 40 12.29 -9.55 -2.32
N GLN A 41 12.47 -8.41 -1.64
CA GLN A 41 11.68 -8.05 -0.46
C GLN A 41 10.21 -7.77 -0.83
N ALA A 42 9.95 -7.11 -1.97
CA ALA A 42 8.59 -6.89 -2.44
C ALA A 42 7.84 -8.22 -2.70
N ILE A 43 8.52 -9.22 -3.27
CA ILE A 43 7.96 -10.58 -3.43
C ILE A 43 7.71 -11.22 -2.05
N ALA A 44 8.67 -11.18 -1.14
CA ALA A 44 8.57 -11.78 0.19
C ALA A 44 7.46 -11.14 1.06
N ASN A 45 7.13 -9.89 0.79
CA ASN A 45 6.06 -9.16 1.49
C ASN A 45 4.67 -9.46 0.95
N GLN A 46 4.52 -10.23 -0.13
CA GLN A 46 3.21 -10.55 -0.67
C GLN A 46 2.45 -11.52 0.24
N VAL A 47 1.20 -11.18 0.53
CA VAL A 47 0.23 -12.04 1.21
C VAL A 47 -0.80 -12.51 0.19
N PHE A 48 -0.93 -13.83 0.03
CA PHE A 48 -1.94 -14.40 -0.86
C PHE A 48 -3.33 -14.26 -0.24
N ILE A 49 -4.24 -13.67 -0.98
CA ILE A 49 -5.64 -13.47 -0.62
C ILE A 49 -6.50 -14.40 -1.49
N LYS A 50 -7.10 -15.39 -0.88
CA LYS A 50 -8.09 -16.22 -1.56
C LYS A 50 -9.32 -15.38 -1.87
N GLY A 51 -9.72 -15.32 -3.12
CA GLY A 51 -10.89 -14.60 -3.59
C GLY A 51 -12.22 -15.10 -3.01
N GLY A 52 -13.26 -14.32 -3.19
CA GLY A 52 -14.61 -14.60 -2.70
C GLY A 52 -15.56 -13.45 -2.91
N THR A 53 -16.77 -13.58 -2.42
CA THR A 53 -17.85 -12.60 -2.49
C THR A 53 -17.97 -11.84 -1.18
N PHE A 54 -18.22 -10.52 -1.25
CA PHE A 54 -18.43 -9.68 -0.09
C PHE A 54 -19.33 -8.48 -0.43
N ILE A 55 -19.73 -7.75 0.59
CA ILE A 55 -20.45 -6.49 0.44
C ILE A 55 -19.44 -5.32 0.43
N LEU A 56 -19.22 -4.74 -0.74
CA LEU A 56 -18.40 -3.55 -0.93
C LEU A 56 -19.14 -2.32 -0.40
N GLY A 57 -18.44 -1.45 0.32
CA GLY A 57 -18.96 -0.19 0.82
C GLY A 57 -19.31 -0.19 2.31
N ASP A 58 -19.96 0.91 2.76
CA ASP A 58 -20.32 1.11 4.16
C ASP A 58 -21.56 0.29 4.55
N VAL A 59 -21.31 -0.88 5.11
CA VAL A 59 -22.35 -1.81 5.60
C VAL A 59 -23.14 -1.27 6.82
N GLY A 60 -22.72 -0.14 7.39
CA GLY A 60 -23.38 0.48 8.53
C GLY A 60 -23.15 -0.21 9.88
N ARG A 61 -23.54 0.50 10.92
CA ARG A 61 -23.52 0.02 12.31
C ARG A 61 -24.69 -0.92 12.58
N PRO A 62 -24.66 -1.68 13.69
CA PRO A 62 -25.77 -2.54 14.07
C PRO A 62 -27.15 -1.85 14.20
N ASN A 63 -27.15 -0.54 14.46
CA ASN A 63 -28.36 0.27 14.52
C ASN A 63 -28.81 0.82 13.15
N GLY A 64 -28.16 0.41 12.05
CA GLY A 64 -28.46 0.85 10.68
C GLY A 64 -27.86 2.20 10.28
N SER A 65 -27.24 2.95 11.20
CA SER A 65 -26.58 4.21 10.82
C SER A 65 -25.26 3.95 10.08
N PRO A 66 -24.86 4.83 9.13
CA PRO A 66 -23.58 4.69 8.45
C PRO A 66 -22.41 4.84 9.43
N TYR A 67 -21.27 4.20 9.09
CA TYR A 67 -20.00 4.53 9.74
C TYR A 67 -19.48 5.87 9.27
N VAL A 68 -19.62 6.16 7.98
CA VAL A 68 -19.23 7.42 7.35
C VAL A 68 -20.44 8.34 7.26
N THR A 69 -20.36 9.54 7.85
CA THR A 69 -21.46 10.49 7.92
C THR A 69 -21.23 11.76 7.11
N LEU A 70 -20.01 11.95 6.60
CA LEU A 70 -19.62 13.17 5.88
C LEU A 70 -19.76 13.04 4.36
N THR A 71 -19.71 11.81 3.83
CA THR A 71 -19.85 11.52 2.40
C THR A 71 -20.68 10.27 2.22
N ASP A 72 -21.39 10.16 1.10
CA ASP A 72 -22.18 8.98 0.73
C ASP A 72 -21.49 8.11 -0.34
N PHE A 73 -20.22 8.38 -0.68
CA PHE A 73 -19.49 7.71 -1.76
C PHE A 73 -19.31 6.18 -1.55
N SER A 74 -19.48 5.70 -0.33
CA SER A 74 -19.43 4.28 0.01
C SER A 74 -20.83 3.65 0.04
N ARG A 75 -21.83 4.30 -0.53
CA ARG A 75 -23.25 3.85 -0.57
C ARG A 75 -23.88 4.15 -1.93
N PRO A 76 -24.91 3.36 -2.31
CA PRO A 76 -25.35 2.12 -1.66
C PRO A 76 -24.25 1.05 -1.67
N THR A 77 -24.35 0.05 -0.82
CA THR A 77 -23.44 -1.09 -0.84
C THR A 77 -23.73 -1.98 -2.04
N ALA A 78 -22.70 -2.65 -2.56
CA ALA A 78 -22.80 -3.59 -3.67
C ALA A 78 -22.27 -4.96 -3.29
N GLU A 79 -23.00 -6.03 -3.61
CA GLU A 79 -22.45 -7.38 -3.54
C GLU A 79 -21.54 -7.65 -4.73
N VAL A 80 -20.26 -7.93 -4.46
CA VAL A 80 -19.25 -8.14 -5.48
C VAL A 80 -18.36 -9.34 -5.15
N SER A 81 -17.73 -9.91 -6.16
CA SER A 81 -16.70 -10.94 -5.99
C SER A 81 -15.35 -10.45 -6.51
N VAL A 82 -14.28 -10.91 -5.89
CA VAL A 82 -12.90 -10.70 -6.33
C VAL A 82 -12.21 -12.05 -6.53
N ASP A 83 -11.43 -12.18 -7.58
CA ASP A 83 -10.56 -13.33 -7.81
C ASP A 83 -9.45 -13.37 -6.75
N SER A 84 -8.74 -14.50 -6.69
CA SER A 84 -7.56 -14.60 -5.82
C SER A 84 -6.42 -13.72 -6.34
N TYR A 85 -5.72 -13.05 -5.45
CA TYR A 85 -4.60 -12.16 -5.75
C TYR A 85 -3.59 -12.15 -4.59
N SER A 86 -2.49 -11.46 -4.77
CA SER A 86 -1.57 -11.14 -3.68
C SER A 86 -1.51 -9.64 -3.48
N ILE A 87 -1.29 -9.22 -2.24
CA ILE A 87 -1.15 -7.80 -1.86
C ILE A 87 0.01 -7.65 -0.88
N SER A 88 0.72 -6.53 -0.95
CA SER A 88 1.79 -6.25 0.00
C SER A 88 1.25 -6.18 1.43
N ARG A 89 1.97 -6.80 2.38
CA ARG A 89 1.60 -6.73 3.79
C ARG A 89 1.86 -5.37 4.43
N TYR A 90 2.72 -4.58 3.83
CA TYR A 90 3.13 -3.27 4.32
C TYR A 90 2.90 -2.20 3.26
N GLU A 91 2.76 -0.99 3.72
CA GLU A 91 2.89 0.21 2.92
C GLU A 91 4.28 0.30 2.27
N THR A 92 4.37 0.83 1.05
CA THR A 92 5.66 1.14 0.42
C THR A 92 6.39 2.21 1.22
N THR A 93 7.66 1.98 1.50
CA THR A 93 8.46 2.81 2.38
C THR A 93 9.31 3.84 1.64
N TRP A 94 9.78 4.87 2.37
CA TRP A 94 10.78 5.82 1.85
C TRP A 94 12.06 5.13 1.38
N GLY A 95 12.45 4.02 2.02
CA GLY A 95 13.61 3.23 1.61
C GLY A 95 13.43 2.61 0.23
N GLU A 96 12.27 2.01 -0.03
CA GLU A 96 11.93 1.42 -1.32
C GLU A 96 11.83 2.47 -2.42
N MET A 97 11.15 3.58 -2.15
CA MET A 97 11.05 4.69 -3.10
C MET A 97 12.41 5.33 -3.41
N LYS A 98 13.32 5.39 -2.45
CA LYS A 98 14.70 5.83 -2.69
C LYS A 98 15.38 4.97 -3.74
N VAL A 99 15.30 3.63 -3.60
CA VAL A 99 15.91 2.70 -4.55
C VAL A 99 15.29 2.84 -5.95
N TYR A 100 13.96 2.96 -6.03
CA TYR A 100 13.25 3.22 -7.28
C TYR A 100 13.72 4.50 -7.96
N TYR A 101 13.80 5.62 -7.24
CA TYR A 101 14.24 6.89 -7.81
C TYR A 101 15.72 6.86 -8.23
N GLU A 102 16.58 6.19 -7.48
CA GLU A 102 17.98 6.00 -7.84
C GLU A 102 18.13 5.16 -9.12
N ALA A 103 17.29 4.15 -9.30
CA ALA A 103 17.25 3.36 -10.54
C ALA A 103 16.83 4.19 -11.78
N LEU A 104 16.13 5.30 -11.56
CA LEU A 104 15.75 6.29 -12.58
C LEU A 104 16.72 7.47 -12.69
N ASP A 105 17.91 7.38 -12.08
CA ASP A 105 18.87 8.51 -11.97
C ASP A 105 18.27 9.76 -11.28
N ARG A 106 17.29 9.58 -10.41
CA ARG A 106 16.65 10.63 -9.61
C ARG A 106 17.15 10.55 -8.17
N THR A 107 17.77 11.60 -7.68
CA THR A 107 18.44 11.60 -6.36
C THR A 107 17.59 12.17 -5.23
N LEU A 108 16.50 12.82 -5.55
CA LEU A 108 15.64 13.48 -4.58
C LEU A 108 14.24 12.90 -4.61
N LEU A 109 13.77 12.55 -3.45
CA LEU A 109 12.39 12.14 -3.22
C LEU A 109 11.53 13.39 -3.02
N TYR A 110 10.38 13.40 -3.66
CA TYR A 110 9.42 14.46 -3.42
C TYR A 110 8.70 14.20 -2.10
N ALA A 111 8.79 15.12 -1.17
CA ALA A 111 7.90 15.19 -0.03
C ALA A 111 7.06 16.45 -0.16
N ASP A 112 5.76 16.29 -0.14
CA ASP A 112 4.87 17.41 0.03
C ASP A 112 4.69 17.63 1.55
N ASP A 113 5.20 18.77 2.01
CA ASP A 113 4.84 19.29 3.31
C ASP A 113 3.66 20.24 3.10
N PHE A 114 2.68 20.24 3.98
CA PHE A 114 1.43 21.02 3.89
C PHE A 114 1.64 22.50 3.48
N ILE A 115 2.81 23.03 3.76
CA ILE A 115 3.15 24.43 3.51
C ILE A 115 4.21 24.59 2.41
N TYR A 116 5.08 23.58 2.20
CA TYR A 116 6.22 23.70 1.29
C TYR A 116 6.45 22.41 0.50
N LYS A 117 6.25 22.50 -0.82
CA LYS A 117 6.71 21.45 -1.73
C LYS A 117 8.23 21.35 -1.62
N LYS A 118 8.72 20.25 -1.07
CA LYS A 118 10.13 20.07 -0.78
C LYS A 118 10.62 18.71 -1.27
N TYR A 119 11.73 18.73 -1.99
CA TYR A 119 12.48 17.52 -2.25
C TYR A 119 13.22 17.10 -0.98
N VAL A 120 13.08 15.85 -0.59
CA VAL A 120 13.73 15.30 0.59
C VAL A 120 14.53 14.06 0.23
N LYS A 121 15.47 13.69 1.10
CA LYS A 121 16.15 12.42 1.06
C LYS A 121 15.57 11.50 2.13
N ALA A 122 15.42 10.22 1.79
CA ALA A 122 15.20 9.21 2.82
C ALA A 122 16.38 9.23 3.81
N THR A 123 16.09 9.03 5.07
CA THR A 123 17.08 9.09 6.17
C THR A 123 16.95 7.87 7.09
N ASP A 124 18.01 7.57 7.79
CA ASP A 124 18.08 6.54 8.83
C ASP A 124 17.70 7.07 10.24
N ASP A 125 17.42 8.38 10.37
CA ASP A 125 16.92 8.96 11.62
C ASP A 125 15.46 8.56 11.88
N PRO A 126 15.18 7.72 12.90
CA PRO A 126 13.81 7.26 13.19
C PRO A 126 12.83 8.37 13.55
N LEU A 127 13.32 9.53 13.98
CA LEU A 127 12.48 10.68 14.34
C LEU A 127 12.06 11.48 13.11
N SER A 128 12.79 11.33 11.99
CA SER A 128 12.50 12.05 10.76
C SER A 128 11.16 11.63 10.14
N PRO A 129 10.38 12.57 9.57
CA PRO A 129 9.19 12.25 8.80
C PRO A 129 9.46 11.36 7.58
N ASN A 130 10.67 11.41 7.04
CA ASN A 130 11.14 10.63 5.89
C ASN A 130 12.13 9.53 6.28
N TYR A 131 11.99 9.01 7.49
CA TYR A 131 12.72 7.80 7.92
C TYR A 131 12.45 6.66 6.95
N TYR A 132 13.51 5.96 6.54
CA TYR A 132 13.43 4.95 5.47
C TYR A 132 12.40 3.85 5.71
N ARG A 133 12.02 3.55 6.96
CA ARG A 133 10.97 2.58 7.30
C ARG A 133 9.56 3.15 7.44
N LYS A 134 9.37 4.47 7.33
CA LYS A 134 8.03 5.07 7.31
C LYS A 134 7.43 4.98 5.92
N PRO A 135 6.10 4.99 5.80
CA PRO A 135 5.44 4.97 4.50
C PRO A 135 5.85 6.19 3.67
N ALA A 136 6.15 5.94 2.41
CA ALA A 136 6.49 6.98 1.46
C ALA A 136 5.25 7.79 1.07
N ARG A 137 5.46 9.07 0.89
CA ARG A 137 4.47 9.98 0.31
C ARG A 137 4.89 10.29 -1.12
N VAL A 138 4.00 10.08 -2.03
CA VAL A 138 4.26 10.38 -3.43
C VAL A 138 3.43 11.57 -3.90
N PRO A 139 3.96 12.39 -4.81
CA PRO A 139 3.32 13.64 -5.21
C PRO A 139 2.02 13.43 -6.00
N ASN A 140 1.87 12.29 -6.63
CA ASN A 140 0.71 11.97 -7.46
C ASN A 140 0.59 10.46 -7.73
N TYR A 141 -0.52 10.07 -8.32
CA TYR A 141 -0.82 8.70 -8.72
C TYR A 141 0.24 8.10 -9.66
N GLY A 142 0.76 8.87 -10.62
CA GLY A 142 1.74 8.37 -11.59
C GLY A 142 3.04 7.89 -10.97
N GLU A 143 3.47 8.47 -9.84
CA GLU A 143 4.64 7.97 -9.10
C GLU A 143 4.35 6.62 -8.42
N ALA A 144 3.13 6.45 -7.91
CA ALA A 144 2.68 5.18 -7.32
C ALA A 144 2.62 4.07 -8.37
N GLU A 145 1.98 4.34 -9.50
CA GLU A 145 1.88 3.42 -10.63
C GLU A 145 3.27 3.10 -11.22
N GLY A 146 4.13 4.11 -11.34
CA GLY A 146 5.50 3.97 -11.85
C GLY A 146 6.35 3.04 -10.98
N TYR A 147 6.22 3.11 -9.66
CA TYR A 147 6.90 2.18 -8.74
C TYR A 147 6.42 0.73 -8.96
N CYS A 148 5.12 0.51 -9.08
CA CYS A 148 4.58 -0.82 -9.37
C CYS A 148 5.07 -1.35 -10.73
N ALA A 149 5.09 -0.50 -11.76
CA ALA A 149 5.60 -0.87 -13.08
C ALA A 149 7.09 -1.23 -13.03
N TRP A 150 7.89 -0.46 -12.29
CA TRP A 150 9.30 -0.77 -12.06
C TRP A 150 9.48 -2.12 -11.35
N LEU A 151 8.70 -2.40 -10.29
CA LEU A 151 8.74 -3.72 -9.64
C LEU A 151 8.34 -4.84 -10.61
N ALA A 152 7.36 -4.61 -11.49
CA ALA A 152 6.99 -5.60 -12.49
C ALA A 152 8.13 -5.90 -13.47
N GLU A 153 8.88 -4.89 -13.89
CA GLU A 153 10.09 -5.05 -14.72
C GLU A 153 11.20 -5.81 -13.96
N GLN A 154 11.44 -5.45 -12.69
CA GLN A 154 12.50 -6.06 -11.88
C GLN A 154 12.24 -7.54 -11.56
N THR A 155 10.96 -7.91 -11.41
CA THR A 155 10.56 -9.24 -10.91
C THR A 155 10.04 -10.18 -12.01
N GLY A 156 9.60 -9.63 -13.15
CA GLY A 156 8.82 -10.36 -14.14
C GLY A 156 7.41 -10.77 -13.67
N LEU A 157 6.94 -10.23 -12.53
CA LEU A 157 5.63 -10.49 -11.96
C LEU A 157 4.68 -9.30 -12.16
N PRO A 158 3.37 -9.50 -12.23
CA PRO A 158 2.40 -8.45 -12.55
C PRO A 158 2.10 -7.52 -11.35
N PHE A 159 3.12 -6.84 -10.83
CA PHE A 159 2.92 -5.82 -9.80
C PHE A 159 2.09 -4.66 -10.33
N ALA A 160 1.06 -4.28 -9.59
CA ALA A 160 0.18 -3.16 -9.89
C ALA A 160 -0.49 -2.66 -8.61
N LEU A 161 -1.02 -1.45 -8.62
CA LEU A 161 -1.89 -0.98 -7.56
C LEU A 161 -3.15 -1.85 -7.48
N PRO A 162 -3.68 -2.13 -6.28
CA PRO A 162 -4.92 -2.89 -6.12
C PRO A 162 -6.11 -2.12 -6.68
N THR A 163 -7.19 -2.84 -7.03
CA THR A 163 -8.49 -2.18 -7.15
C THR A 163 -9.01 -1.79 -5.79
N GLU A 164 -9.92 -0.81 -5.74
CA GLU A 164 -10.61 -0.44 -4.50
C GLU A 164 -11.28 -1.65 -3.85
N ALA A 165 -11.96 -2.49 -4.64
CA ALA A 165 -12.60 -3.71 -4.15
C ALA A 165 -11.59 -4.74 -3.60
N GLN A 166 -10.45 -4.92 -4.25
CA GLN A 166 -9.38 -5.78 -3.73
C GLN A 166 -8.84 -5.24 -2.40
N TRP A 167 -8.59 -3.94 -2.34
CA TRP A 167 -8.11 -3.29 -1.13
C TRP A 167 -9.09 -3.48 0.03
N GLU A 168 -10.38 -3.17 -0.18
CA GLU A 168 -11.40 -3.30 0.88
C GLU A 168 -11.60 -4.75 1.31
N TYR A 169 -11.64 -5.69 0.36
CA TYR A 169 -11.75 -7.11 0.66
C TYR A 169 -10.62 -7.60 1.57
N ALA A 170 -9.38 -7.18 1.28
CA ALA A 170 -8.21 -7.50 2.08
C ALA A 170 -8.23 -6.80 3.45
N ALA A 171 -8.53 -5.51 3.51
CA ALA A 171 -8.64 -4.75 4.74
C ALA A 171 -9.67 -5.38 5.70
N ARG A 172 -10.78 -5.86 5.19
CA ARG A 172 -11.84 -6.57 5.91
C ARG A 172 -11.58 -8.06 6.09
N SER A 173 -10.31 -8.48 6.04
CA SER A 173 -9.93 -9.87 6.26
C SER A 173 -10.77 -10.88 5.44
N ARG A 174 -10.80 -10.64 4.13
CA ARG A 174 -11.63 -11.35 3.12
C ARG A 174 -13.11 -11.01 3.25
N GLY A 175 -13.42 -9.73 3.36
CA GLY A 175 -14.77 -9.20 3.26
C GLY A 175 -15.67 -9.46 4.46
N THR A 176 -15.09 -9.69 5.65
CA THR A 176 -15.88 -9.75 6.89
C THR A 176 -16.53 -8.40 7.18
N ASN A 177 -17.68 -8.41 7.86
CA ASN A 177 -18.39 -7.19 8.18
C ASN A 177 -17.77 -6.49 9.40
N ILE A 178 -16.60 -5.86 9.19
CA ILE A 178 -15.88 -5.08 10.19
C ILE A 178 -15.58 -3.69 9.63
N PRO A 179 -15.67 -2.63 10.44
CA PRO A 179 -15.40 -1.27 9.99
C PRO A 179 -13.90 -0.93 9.96
N TYR A 180 -13.09 -1.64 10.72
CA TYR A 180 -11.66 -1.34 10.89
C TYR A 180 -10.80 -2.58 10.62
N ALA A 181 -9.71 -2.38 9.91
CA ALA A 181 -8.75 -3.43 9.55
C ALA A 181 -7.70 -3.65 10.67
N THR A 182 -8.17 -3.75 11.90
CA THR A 182 -7.34 -4.07 13.07
C THR A 182 -7.39 -5.58 13.35
N ASP A 183 -6.58 -6.04 14.27
CA ASP A 183 -6.57 -7.43 14.74
C ASP A 183 -7.94 -7.88 15.31
N SER A 184 -8.67 -6.96 15.95
CA SER A 184 -9.99 -7.21 16.55
C SER A 184 -11.17 -6.76 15.67
N GLY A 185 -10.91 -6.03 14.59
CA GLY A 185 -11.96 -5.38 13.76
C GLY A 185 -12.62 -4.16 14.43
N THR A 186 -12.11 -3.70 15.57
CA THR A 186 -12.65 -2.59 16.35
C THR A 186 -11.59 -1.54 16.64
N ILE A 187 -12.04 -0.31 16.99
CA ILE A 187 -11.15 0.69 17.57
C ILE A 187 -11.14 0.51 19.08
N GLU A 188 -10.04 0.06 19.62
CA GLU A 188 -9.82 0.07 21.05
C GLU A 188 -9.39 1.46 21.51
N LYS A 189 -9.83 1.85 22.72
CA LYS A 189 -9.35 3.10 23.32
C LYS A 189 -7.89 2.93 23.68
N ASP A 190 -7.02 3.53 22.88
CA ASP A 190 -5.60 3.50 23.13
C ASP A 190 -5.26 4.19 24.47
N PRO A 191 -4.67 3.47 25.43
CA PRO A 191 -4.20 4.08 26.67
C PRO A 191 -3.14 5.17 26.47
N TYR A 192 -2.44 5.17 25.32
CA TYR A 192 -1.42 6.18 24.98
C TYR A 192 -2.00 7.52 24.53
N LEU A 193 -3.25 7.60 24.10
CA LEU A 193 -3.93 8.88 23.81
C LEU A 193 -4.03 9.81 25.01
N ARG A 194 -3.86 9.28 26.23
CA ARG A 194 -3.87 10.04 27.47
C ARG A 194 -2.53 10.59 27.90
N ARG A 195 -1.42 10.25 27.20
CA ARG A 195 -0.08 10.75 27.53
C ARG A 195 0.26 11.95 26.67
N PRO A 196 0.18 13.17 27.20
CA PRO A 196 0.67 14.35 26.50
C PRO A 196 2.19 14.28 26.42
N LYS A 197 2.75 14.28 25.23
CA LYS A 197 4.15 14.61 24.91
C LYS A 197 5.27 13.68 25.36
N GLU A 198 5.02 12.48 25.85
CA GLU A 198 6.13 11.56 26.07
C GLU A 198 6.57 10.91 24.74
N TYR A 199 7.86 10.97 24.52
CA TYR A 199 8.53 10.23 23.43
C TYR A 199 8.13 8.76 23.50
N VAL A 200 7.47 8.28 22.46
CA VAL A 200 7.20 6.85 22.32
C VAL A 200 8.39 6.28 21.57
N ASP A 201 9.14 5.41 22.24
CA ASP A 201 10.25 4.68 21.63
C ASP A 201 9.74 3.92 20.40
N PRO A 202 10.25 4.20 19.19
CA PRO A 202 9.81 3.53 17.99
C PRO A 202 10.14 2.03 17.97
N SER A 203 11.00 1.54 18.87
CA SER A 203 11.32 0.12 19.04
C SER A 203 10.26 -0.63 19.86
N ILE A 204 9.39 0.07 20.59
CA ILE A 204 8.32 -0.53 21.38
C ILE A 204 7.05 -0.54 20.53
N PRO A 205 6.52 -1.73 20.19
CA PRO A 205 5.25 -1.79 19.46
C PRO A 205 4.17 -1.07 20.28
N PRO A 206 3.44 -0.13 19.66
CA PRO A 206 2.34 0.53 20.33
C PRO A 206 1.26 -0.50 20.67
N SER A 207 0.75 -0.44 21.88
CA SER A 207 -0.50 -1.11 22.21
C SER A 207 -1.62 -0.17 21.79
N GLY A 208 -2.41 -0.57 20.82
CA GLY A 208 -3.54 0.24 20.34
C GLY A 208 -3.64 0.29 18.82
N ASN A 209 -4.57 1.08 18.36
CA ASN A 209 -5.03 1.05 16.99
C ASN A 209 -4.50 2.27 16.23
N THR A 210 -4.07 2.03 15.00
CA THR A 210 -3.43 2.99 14.10
C THR A 210 -4.23 4.28 13.91
N LEU A 211 -5.55 4.15 13.76
CA LEU A 211 -6.43 5.28 13.47
C LEU A 211 -6.38 6.37 14.54
N MET A 212 -6.37 5.95 15.81
CA MET A 212 -6.40 6.90 16.93
C MET A 212 -5.11 7.66 17.08
N GLN A 213 -3.96 7.04 16.75
CA GLN A 213 -2.67 7.71 16.86
C GLN A 213 -2.41 8.66 15.69
N SER A 214 -2.81 8.30 14.48
CA SER A 214 -2.67 9.17 13.31
C SER A 214 -3.52 10.44 13.42
N SER A 215 -4.70 10.35 14.04
CA SER A 215 -5.61 11.51 14.19
C SER A 215 -5.13 12.56 15.21
N VAL A 216 -4.32 12.15 16.21
CA VAL A 216 -3.90 13.06 17.29
C VAL A 216 -2.68 13.90 16.95
N LYS A 217 -1.77 13.38 16.12
CA LYS A 217 -0.49 14.07 15.86
C LYS A 217 -0.07 14.13 14.40
N PHE A 218 -0.81 13.53 13.48
CA PHE A 218 -0.38 13.34 12.09
C PHE A 218 1.02 12.70 11.96
N GLU A 219 1.47 12.00 13.00
CA GLU A 219 2.77 11.32 13.02
C GLU A 219 2.65 9.93 12.42
N ARG A 220 3.24 9.74 11.25
CA ARG A 220 3.37 8.43 10.64
C ARG A 220 4.36 7.57 11.41
N ARG A 221 4.02 6.31 11.56
CA ARG A 221 4.88 5.31 12.18
C ARG A 221 5.61 4.49 11.13
N PRO A 222 6.77 3.88 11.49
CA PRO A 222 7.35 2.84 10.66
C PRO A 222 6.32 1.75 10.35
N VAL A 223 6.33 1.24 9.11
CA VAL A 223 5.40 0.19 8.71
C VAL A 223 5.48 -1.03 9.62
N GLY A 224 4.34 -1.67 9.88
CA GLY A 224 4.27 -2.82 10.78
C GLY A 224 4.44 -2.48 12.26
N SER A 225 4.28 -1.21 12.66
CA SER A 225 4.35 -0.80 14.07
C SER A 225 3.14 -1.24 14.89
N TYR A 226 2.05 -1.64 14.25
CA TYR A 226 0.81 -2.07 14.89
C TYR A 226 0.52 -3.54 14.58
N PRO A 227 -0.31 -4.23 15.36
CA PRO A 227 -0.74 -5.59 15.04
C PRO A 227 -1.42 -5.65 13.67
N PRO A 228 -1.16 -6.71 12.88
CA PRO A 228 -1.81 -6.89 11.59
C PRO A 228 -3.29 -7.28 11.76
N ASN A 229 -4.07 -7.14 10.70
CA ASN A 229 -5.39 -7.74 10.64
C ASN A 229 -5.29 -9.28 10.62
N PRO A 230 -6.39 -10.04 10.78
CA PRO A 230 -6.38 -11.51 10.88
C PRO A 230 -5.73 -12.26 9.71
N ILE A 231 -5.52 -11.61 8.56
CA ILE A 231 -4.87 -12.20 7.39
C ILE A 231 -3.43 -11.71 7.18
N GLY A 232 -2.87 -10.99 8.14
CA GLY A 232 -1.45 -10.61 8.15
C GLY A 232 -1.10 -9.33 7.40
N LEU A 233 -2.07 -8.44 7.17
CA LEU A 233 -1.86 -7.11 6.57
C LEU A 233 -1.79 -6.04 7.66
N TYR A 234 -0.80 -5.18 7.55
CA TYR A 234 -0.51 -4.12 8.50
C TYR A 234 -1.04 -2.77 8.00
N ASP A 235 -1.36 -1.91 8.93
CA ASP A 235 -1.63 -0.48 8.71
C ASP A 235 -2.78 -0.16 7.73
N MET A 236 -3.64 -1.16 7.41
CA MET A 236 -4.82 -1.01 6.53
C MET A 236 -5.92 -0.10 7.12
N THR A 237 -5.72 0.43 8.31
CA THR A 237 -6.56 1.47 8.94
C THR A 237 -5.66 2.52 9.55
N GLY A 238 -5.60 3.70 8.94
CA GLY A 238 -4.76 4.81 9.38
C GLY A 238 -3.32 4.72 8.86
N ASN A 239 -2.39 5.32 9.56
CA ASN A 239 -1.02 5.62 9.19
C ASN A 239 -0.93 6.57 8.00
N VAL A 240 -1.23 6.12 6.76
CA VAL A 240 -1.47 6.98 5.60
C VAL A 240 -2.54 6.38 4.67
N ALA A 241 -3.19 7.21 3.87
CA ALA A 241 -4.12 6.73 2.85
C ALA A 241 -3.36 6.09 1.67
N GLU A 242 -4.00 5.15 0.97
CA GLU A 242 -3.40 4.34 -0.08
C GLU A 242 -4.07 4.56 -1.43
N TRP A 243 -3.25 4.67 -2.47
CA TRP A 243 -3.74 4.72 -3.84
C TRP A 243 -4.35 3.38 -4.26
N THR A 244 -5.50 3.45 -4.94
CA THR A 244 -6.02 2.35 -5.73
C THR A 244 -5.98 2.71 -7.23
N ARG A 245 -6.04 1.73 -8.10
CA ARG A 245 -5.99 1.99 -9.55
C ARG A 245 -7.28 2.54 -10.13
N ASP A 246 -8.37 2.55 -9.36
CA ASP A 246 -9.71 2.90 -9.81
C ASP A 246 -9.84 4.40 -10.07
N TRP A 247 -10.46 4.77 -11.19
CA TRP A 247 -10.97 6.11 -11.34
C TRP A 247 -12.16 6.32 -10.40
N PHE A 248 -12.22 7.47 -9.77
CA PHE A 248 -13.31 7.82 -8.86
C PHE A 248 -14.58 8.13 -9.63
N GLN A 249 -15.69 7.55 -9.17
CA GLN A 249 -17.04 7.87 -9.58
C GLN A 249 -17.94 7.80 -8.34
N GLU A 250 -18.67 8.88 -8.08
CA GLU A 250 -19.44 9.05 -6.84
C GLU A 250 -20.51 7.96 -6.64
N ASP A 251 -21.22 7.62 -7.73
CA ASP A 251 -22.29 6.61 -7.76
C ASP A 251 -21.82 5.23 -8.26
N PHE A 252 -20.51 4.96 -8.27
CA PHE A 252 -19.97 3.72 -8.82
C PHE A 252 -20.59 2.47 -8.20
N TYR A 253 -20.86 2.47 -6.92
CA TYR A 253 -21.38 1.30 -6.22
C TYR A 253 -22.81 0.95 -6.63
N GLU A 254 -23.61 1.93 -7.12
CA GLU A 254 -24.95 1.66 -7.68
C GLU A 254 -24.89 0.78 -8.94
N HIS A 255 -23.76 0.79 -9.63
CA HIS A 255 -23.56 0.17 -10.94
C HIS A 255 -22.35 -0.76 -11.00
N ALA A 256 -21.73 -1.03 -9.85
CA ALA A 256 -20.51 -1.83 -9.77
C ALA A 256 -20.72 -3.21 -10.43
N PRO A 257 -19.82 -3.65 -11.33
CA PRO A 257 -19.85 -5.01 -11.85
C PRO A 257 -19.77 -6.02 -10.69
N GLY A 258 -20.59 -7.06 -10.72
CA GLY A 258 -20.60 -8.08 -9.68
C GLY A 258 -19.29 -8.88 -9.57
N ASN A 259 -18.43 -8.86 -10.60
CA ASN A 259 -17.17 -9.58 -10.63
C ASN A 259 -15.99 -8.62 -10.86
N ASN A 260 -15.00 -8.66 -9.99
CA ASN A 260 -13.73 -7.91 -10.09
C ASN A 260 -13.94 -6.43 -10.46
N PRO A 261 -14.73 -5.66 -9.73
CA PRO A 261 -14.93 -4.24 -10.03
C PRO A 261 -13.59 -3.49 -9.96
N SER A 262 -13.42 -2.54 -10.87
CA SER A 262 -12.16 -1.78 -11.03
C SER A 262 -12.40 -0.30 -11.37
N GLY A 263 -13.54 0.22 -10.98
CA GLY A 263 -13.93 1.59 -11.31
C GLY A 263 -14.24 1.79 -12.79
N PRO A 264 -14.57 3.01 -13.21
CA PRO A 264 -14.78 3.33 -14.61
C PRO A 264 -13.48 3.25 -15.41
N ALA A 265 -13.58 2.93 -16.71
CA ALA A 265 -12.42 2.77 -17.59
C ALA A 265 -11.65 4.08 -17.86
N LYS A 266 -12.28 5.22 -17.60
CA LYS A 266 -11.72 6.57 -17.81
C LYS A 266 -12.20 7.49 -16.69
N PRO A 267 -11.49 8.60 -16.41
CA PRO A 267 -11.98 9.58 -15.45
C PRO A 267 -13.34 10.14 -15.90
N ILE A 268 -14.24 10.29 -14.94
CA ILE A 268 -15.58 10.87 -15.20
C ILE A 268 -15.46 12.33 -15.65
N ASN A 269 -14.53 13.07 -15.05
CA ASN A 269 -14.19 14.42 -15.48
C ASN A 269 -12.74 14.44 -16.01
N PRO A 270 -12.52 14.47 -17.35
CA PRO A 270 -11.17 14.51 -17.91
C PRO A 270 -10.36 15.76 -17.55
N ASP A 271 -11.02 16.89 -17.24
CA ASP A 271 -10.37 18.14 -16.85
C ASP A 271 -9.93 18.14 -15.37
N LYS A 272 -10.54 17.26 -14.59
CA LYS A 272 -10.23 17.04 -13.16
C LYS A 272 -10.27 15.56 -12.85
N PRO A 273 -9.30 14.80 -13.35
CA PRO A 273 -9.24 13.35 -13.11
C PRO A 273 -9.00 13.06 -11.62
N GLN A 274 -9.74 12.10 -11.09
CA GLN A 274 -9.65 11.72 -9.68
C GLN A 274 -9.51 10.21 -9.55
N LYS A 275 -8.63 9.78 -8.66
CA LYS A 275 -8.42 8.37 -8.30
C LYS A 275 -9.01 8.10 -6.92
N THR A 276 -9.44 6.87 -6.71
CA THR A 276 -9.87 6.43 -5.39
C THR A 276 -8.67 6.19 -4.50
N VAL A 277 -8.79 6.59 -3.24
CA VAL A 277 -7.83 6.32 -2.16
C VAL A 277 -8.55 5.69 -0.98
N ARG A 278 -7.81 4.91 -0.19
CA ARG A 278 -8.36 4.18 0.95
C ARG A 278 -7.50 4.40 2.18
N ASP A 279 -8.12 4.66 3.33
CA ASP A 279 -7.45 4.82 4.61
C ASP A 279 -8.05 3.97 5.74
N TRP A 280 -9.20 3.34 5.50
CA TRP A 280 -9.83 2.37 6.40
C TRP A 280 -10.90 1.52 5.68
N ALA A 281 -11.29 0.41 6.29
CA ALA A 281 -12.11 -0.61 5.64
C ALA A 281 -13.53 -0.18 5.25
N GLY A 282 -14.07 0.86 5.84
CA GLY A 282 -15.45 1.33 5.60
C GLY A 282 -15.54 2.63 4.79
N ARG A 283 -14.43 3.17 4.28
CA ARG A 283 -14.40 4.47 3.61
C ARG A 283 -13.54 4.45 2.35
N GLY A 284 -14.11 4.91 1.25
CA GLY A 284 -13.38 5.38 0.08
C GLY A 284 -13.38 6.90 0.05
N ASP A 285 -12.26 7.49 -0.25
CA ASP A 285 -12.11 8.90 -0.56
C ASP A 285 -11.62 9.06 -2.01
N HIS A 286 -11.59 10.29 -2.51
CA HIS A 286 -11.09 10.60 -3.83
C HIS A 286 -10.01 11.67 -3.77
N MET A 287 -9.07 11.62 -4.69
CA MET A 287 -8.06 12.66 -4.87
C MET A 287 -7.88 13.02 -6.33
N ALA A 288 -7.66 14.29 -6.60
CA ALA A 288 -7.31 14.76 -7.93
C ALA A 288 -5.90 14.29 -8.33
N GLU A 289 -5.77 13.76 -9.53
CA GLU A 289 -4.49 13.28 -10.07
C GLU A 289 -3.46 14.43 -10.23
N ALA A 290 -3.94 15.64 -10.50
CA ALA A 290 -3.13 16.79 -10.88
C ALA A 290 -3.06 17.92 -9.85
N GLU A 291 -3.84 17.88 -8.78
CA GLU A 291 -3.80 18.95 -7.78
C GLU A 291 -3.22 18.48 -6.45
N PRO A 292 -2.33 19.28 -5.84
CA PRO A 292 -1.71 18.99 -4.56
C PRO A 292 -2.67 19.30 -3.39
N TYR A 293 -3.93 18.86 -3.48
CA TYR A 293 -4.85 19.00 -2.36
C TYR A 293 -4.73 17.76 -1.47
N LEU A 294 -4.02 17.93 -0.36
CA LEU A 294 -3.75 16.95 0.68
C LEU A 294 -2.88 15.74 0.27
N PRO A 295 -1.71 15.93 -0.34
CA PRO A 295 -0.76 14.84 -0.56
C PRO A 295 -0.20 14.29 0.74
N GLU A 296 -0.61 14.83 1.87
CA GLU A 296 -0.09 14.46 3.19
C GLU A 296 -0.48 13.06 3.65
N GLN A 297 -1.42 12.42 2.97
CA GLN A 297 -2.08 11.22 3.48
C GLN A 297 -2.05 10.01 2.54
N VAL A 298 -1.49 10.12 1.32
CA VAL A 298 -1.60 9.04 0.34
C VAL A 298 -0.27 8.35 0.06
N ARG A 299 -0.30 7.04 0.07
CA ARG A 299 0.83 6.13 -0.15
C ARG A 299 0.62 5.20 -1.35
N ILE A 300 1.67 4.47 -1.66
CA ILE A 300 1.66 3.34 -2.58
C ILE A 300 1.43 2.05 -1.81
#